data_29aeba6bf5fbc6cefd1ca1310e1727bc
#
_entry.id   29aeba6bf5fbc6cefd1ca1310e1727bc
#
_cell.length_a   1.000
_cell.length_b   1.000
_cell.length_c   1.000
_cell.angle_alpha   90.00
_cell.angle_beta   90.00
_cell.angle_gamma   90.00
#
_symmetry.space_group_name_H-M   'P 1'
#
loop_
_entity.id
_entity.type
_entity.pdbx_description
1 polymer ?
#
loop_
_entity_poly.entity_id
_entity_poly.type
_entity_poly.pdbx_seq_one_letter_code
_entity_poly.pdbx_strand_id
1 'polypeptide(L)'
;MTDTQEYPWIKHYPEGVPATINPDIYESLPDFQEKICQEYGDAPVFTSLGKTMTYKEFDEKVTAFASYLQSLPGVEQGDRVAVMMPNLLQYPICLFGIMKAGLIVVNVNPLYTARELGGQLKDSGAKVLVIIENFAKTFEKIQKDSPVEHVITTQVGDLLSAPKRLLVNFMLKK
;
A
#
# COMPACT_ATOMS: atom_id res chain seq x y z
N MET A 1 4.91 -20.33 -35.89
CA MET A 1 6.04 -19.45 -36.27
C MET A 1 6.06 -18.34 -35.23
N THR A 2 6.87 -18.47 -34.19
CA THR A 2 7.05 -17.44 -33.15
C THR A 2 8.02 -16.42 -33.74
N ASP A 3 7.47 -15.26 -34.03
CA ASP A 3 8.23 -14.07 -34.45
C ASP A 3 9.11 -13.67 -33.25
N THR A 4 10.34 -14.13 -33.21
CA THR A 4 11.34 -13.73 -32.21
C THR A 4 11.81 -12.34 -32.57
N GLN A 5 11.02 -11.34 -32.19
CA GLN A 5 11.44 -9.96 -32.23
C GLN A 5 12.63 -9.82 -31.28
N GLU A 6 13.85 -9.75 -31.85
CA GLU A 6 15.09 -9.55 -31.07
C GLU A 6 15.04 -8.15 -30.44
N TYR A 7 14.74 -8.08 -29.15
CA TYR A 7 14.75 -6.83 -28.41
C TYR A 7 16.20 -6.39 -28.12
N PRO A 8 16.64 -5.20 -28.59
CA PRO A 8 18.03 -4.78 -28.50
C PRO A 8 18.57 -4.62 -27.05
N TRP A 9 17.68 -4.51 -26.07
CA TRP A 9 18.04 -4.39 -24.66
C TRP A 9 18.40 -5.73 -24.00
N ILE A 10 17.97 -6.87 -24.51
CA ILE A 10 18.23 -8.20 -23.91
C ILE A 10 19.73 -8.46 -23.78
N LYS A 11 20.54 -8.05 -24.75
CA LYS A 11 22.01 -8.21 -24.72
C LYS A 11 22.69 -7.43 -23.56
N HIS A 12 21.99 -6.54 -22.92
CA HIS A 12 22.47 -5.75 -21.77
C HIS A 12 21.99 -6.30 -20.42
N TYR A 13 21.23 -7.40 -20.42
CA TYR A 13 20.81 -8.03 -19.17
C TYR A 13 22.00 -8.66 -18.46
N PRO A 14 22.10 -8.53 -17.13
CA PRO A 14 23.08 -9.27 -16.36
C PRO A 14 22.93 -10.78 -16.53
N GLU A 15 24.03 -11.51 -16.30
CA GLU A 15 24.01 -12.97 -16.29
C GLU A 15 22.97 -13.51 -15.29
N GLY A 16 22.18 -14.50 -15.70
CA GLY A 16 21.12 -15.08 -14.89
C GLY A 16 19.77 -14.38 -14.94
N VAL A 17 19.67 -13.20 -15.60
CA VAL A 17 18.39 -12.54 -15.81
C VAL A 17 17.70 -13.08 -17.07
N PRO A 18 16.51 -13.70 -16.95
CA PRO A 18 15.81 -14.26 -18.10
C PRO A 18 15.31 -13.15 -19.03
N ALA A 19 15.28 -13.43 -20.35
CA ALA A 19 14.77 -12.49 -21.35
C ALA A 19 13.27 -12.23 -21.24
N THR A 20 12.52 -13.18 -20.67
CA THR A 20 11.07 -13.12 -20.46
C THR A 20 10.72 -13.56 -19.04
N ILE A 21 9.68 -12.98 -18.48
CA ILE A 21 9.09 -13.47 -17.23
C ILE A 21 8.10 -14.61 -17.53
N ASN A 22 7.96 -15.53 -16.59
CA ASN A 22 6.83 -16.46 -16.60
C ASN A 22 5.69 -15.85 -15.77
N PRO A 23 4.57 -15.42 -16.38
CA PRO A 23 3.47 -14.79 -15.64
C PRO A 23 2.66 -15.80 -14.80
N ASP A 24 2.82 -17.11 -15.06
CA ASP A 24 2.00 -18.16 -14.45
C ASP A 24 2.64 -18.75 -13.16
N ILE A 25 3.73 -18.16 -12.66
CA ILE A 25 4.39 -18.61 -11.41
C ILE A 25 3.47 -18.35 -10.19
N TYR A 26 2.72 -17.26 -10.23
CA TYR A 26 1.85 -16.82 -9.15
C TYR A 26 0.43 -16.60 -9.67
N GLU A 27 -0.56 -17.03 -8.89
CA GLU A 27 -1.98 -16.87 -9.25
C GLU A 27 -2.45 -15.40 -9.12
N SER A 28 -1.82 -14.66 -8.21
CA SER A 28 -2.15 -13.25 -7.92
C SER A 28 -1.03 -12.56 -7.16
N LEU A 29 -1.13 -11.22 -7.00
CA LEU A 29 -0.20 -10.46 -6.14
C LEU A 29 -0.29 -10.85 -4.65
N PRO A 30 -1.47 -11.14 -4.07
CA PRO A 30 -1.54 -11.73 -2.73
C PRO A 30 -0.85 -13.10 -2.62
N ASP A 31 -1.03 -14.01 -3.58
CA ASP A 31 -0.34 -15.30 -3.63
C ASP A 31 1.19 -15.13 -3.72
N PHE A 32 1.65 -14.23 -4.59
CA PHE A 32 3.07 -13.85 -4.67
C PHE A 32 3.59 -13.37 -3.31
N GLN A 33 2.89 -12.44 -2.66
CA GLN A 33 3.30 -11.88 -1.38
C GLN A 33 3.39 -12.96 -0.30
N GLU A 34 2.40 -13.85 -0.22
CA GLU A 34 2.36 -14.92 0.77
C GLU A 34 3.52 -15.91 0.58
N LYS A 35 3.76 -16.39 -0.65
CA LYS A 35 4.86 -17.32 -0.97
C LYS A 35 6.23 -16.71 -0.68
N ILE A 36 6.46 -15.45 -1.05
CA ILE A 36 7.71 -14.74 -0.77
C ILE A 36 7.91 -14.55 0.74
N CYS A 37 6.87 -14.20 1.48
CA CYS A 37 6.97 -14.06 2.93
C CYS A 37 7.26 -15.39 3.65
N GLN A 38 6.72 -16.50 3.14
CA GLN A 38 7.05 -17.84 3.64
C GLN A 38 8.50 -18.26 3.32
N GLU A 39 8.97 -17.92 2.13
CA GLU A 39 10.33 -18.28 1.68
C GLU A 39 11.40 -17.50 2.45
N TYR A 40 11.22 -16.19 2.63
CA TYR A 40 12.27 -15.33 3.19
C TYR A 40 12.11 -15.04 4.70
N GLY A 41 10.96 -15.30 5.31
CA GLY A 41 10.72 -15.31 6.75
C GLY A 41 11.34 -14.13 7.52
N ASP A 42 12.43 -14.40 8.24
CA ASP A 42 13.12 -13.43 9.09
C ASP A 42 14.08 -12.48 8.34
N ALA A 43 14.23 -12.65 7.01
CA ALA A 43 15.04 -11.73 6.21
C ALA A 43 14.40 -10.31 6.18
N PRO A 44 15.22 -9.24 6.04
CA PRO A 44 14.71 -7.87 5.95
C PRO A 44 14.01 -7.62 4.62
N VAL A 45 12.85 -6.95 4.63
CA VAL A 45 12.09 -6.59 3.43
C VAL A 45 12.00 -5.08 3.21
N PHE A 46 11.66 -4.30 4.23
CA PHE A 46 11.50 -2.85 4.12
C PHE A 46 12.24 -2.13 5.24
N THR A 47 12.88 -1.01 4.90
CA THR A 47 13.53 -0.12 5.87
C THR A 47 13.06 1.31 5.66
N SER A 48 12.60 1.95 6.72
CA SER A 48 12.24 3.38 6.73
C SER A 48 12.56 3.99 8.09
N LEU A 49 13.10 5.20 8.09
CA LEU A 49 13.45 5.95 9.30
C LEU A 49 14.29 5.14 10.32
N GLY A 50 15.14 4.23 9.83
CA GLY A 50 16.00 3.38 10.67
C GLY A 50 15.27 2.24 11.40
N LYS A 51 14.02 1.93 11.06
CA LYS A 51 13.32 0.68 11.41
C LYS A 51 13.31 -0.22 10.19
N THR A 52 13.78 -1.43 10.36
CA THR A 52 13.68 -2.51 9.37
C THR A 52 12.56 -3.46 9.80
N MET A 53 11.76 -3.90 8.83
CA MET A 53 10.71 -4.90 8.97
C MET A 53 11.14 -6.16 8.23
N THR A 54 10.89 -7.34 8.81
CA THR A 54 11.12 -8.64 8.15
C THR A 54 9.92 -9.03 7.28
N TYR A 55 10.12 -10.01 6.38
CA TYR A 55 9.02 -10.59 5.60
C TYR A 55 7.92 -11.16 6.51
N LYS A 56 8.28 -11.82 7.60
CA LYS A 56 7.33 -12.35 8.59
C LYS A 56 6.50 -11.25 9.25
N GLU A 57 7.17 -10.20 9.78
CA GLU A 57 6.49 -9.04 10.36
C GLU A 57 5.57 -8.34 9.35
N PHE A 58 5.98 -8.31 8.09
CA PHE A 58 5.20 -7.74 6.99
C PHE A 58 3.92 -8.55 6.75
N ASP A 59 4.02 -9.87 6.58
CA ASP A 59 2.87 -10.75 6.35
C ASP A 59 1.85 -10.70 7.50
N GLU A 60 2.32 -10.73 8.75
CA GLU A 60 1.47 -10.59 9.93
C GLU A 60 0.65 -9.27 9.88
N LYS A 61 1.28 -8.16 9.51
CA LYS A 61 0.62 -6.85 9.41
C LYS A 61 -0.31 -6.75 8.22
N VAL A 62 0.08 -7.29 7.07
CA VAL A 62 -0.77 -7.39 5.88
C VAL A 62 -2.05 -8.16 6.19
N THR A 63 -1.90 -9.32 6.83
CA THR A 63 -3.05 -10.18 7.19
C THR A 63 -3.97 -9.51 8.20
N ALA A 64 -3.40 -8.86 9.24
CA ALA A 64 -4.18 -8.12 10.22
C ALA A 64 -4.94 -6.95 9.59
N PHE A 65 -4.30 -6.20 8.68
CA PHE A 65 -4.95 -5.10 7.99
C PHE A 65 -6.03 -5.56 7.02
N ALA A 66 -5.79 -6.65 6.28
CA ALA A 66 -6.81 -7.27 5.41
C ALA A 66 -8.05 -7.69 6.21
N SER A 67 -7.86 -8.38 7.35
CA SER A 67 -8.96 -8.79 8.23
C SER A 67 -9.74 -7.60 8.79
N TYR A 68 -9.05 -6.51 9.14
CA TYR A 68 -9.69 -5.28 9.58
C TYR A 68 -10.55 -4.66 8.48
N LEU A 69 -10.04 -4.56 7.25
CA LEU A 69 -10.81 -4.02 6.12
C LEU A 69 -12.07 -4.85 5.83
N GLN A 70 -11.96 -6.19 5.91
CA GLN A 70 -13.08 -7.10 5.73
C GLN A 70 -14.14 -6.99 6.86
N SER A 71 -13.77 -6.47 8.03
CA SER A 71 -14.70 -6.23 9.15
C SER A 71 -15.46 -4.91 9.06
N LEU A 72 -15.08 -4.02 8.14
CA LEU A 72 -15.75 -2.71 8.00
C LEU A 72 -17.16 -2.88 7.42
N PRO A 73 -18.19 -2.30 8.06
CA PRO A 73 -19.56 -2.40 7.56
C PRO A 73 -19.70 -1.72 6.19
N GLY A 74 -20.40 -2.35 5.26
CA GLY A 74 -20.67 -1.82 3.92
C GLY A 74 -19.47 -1.91 2.95
N VAL A 75 -18.34 -2.48 3.37
CA VAL A 75 -17.19 -2.75 2.50
C VAL A 75 -17.30 -4.18 1.96
N GLU A 76 -17.33 -4.31 0.64
CA GLU A 76 -17.50 -5.59 -0.06
C GLU A 76 -16.34 -5.85 -1.04
N GLN A 77 -16.16 -7.10 -1.43
CA GLN A 77 -15.14 -7.47 -2.42
C GLN A 77 -15.28 -6.63 -3.71
N GLY A 78 -14.17 -6.10 -4.19
CA GLY A 78 -14.13 -5.22 -5.36
C GLY A 78 -14.34 -3.73 -5.04
N ASP A 79 -14.62 -3.37 -3.79
CA ASP A 79 -14.64 -1.96 -3.38
C ASP A 79 -13.24 -1.32 -3.43
N ARG A 80 -13.21 -0.03 -3.64
CA ARG A 80 -11.98 0.75 -3.78
C ARG A 80 -11.57 1.36 -2.46
N VAL A 81 -10.28 1.22 -2.15
CA VAL A 81 -9.63 1.80 -0.99
C VAL A 81 -8.55 2.78 -1.46
N ALA A 82 -8.73 4.05 -1.17
CA ALA A 82 -7.76 5.09 -1.48
C ALA A 82 -6.65 5.11 -0.42
N VAL A 83 -5.39 5.22 -0.87
CA VAL A 83 -4.21 5.28 0.00
C VAL A 83 -3.46 6.57 -0.27
N MET A 84 -3.49 7.52 0.67
CA MET A 84 -2.87 8.84 0.59
C MET A 84 -1.74 8.97 1.62
N MET A 85 -0.58 8.49 1.27
CA MET A 85 0.62 8.57 2.10
C MET A 85 1.90 8.51 1.25
N PRO A 86 3.04 9.03 1.75
CA PRO A 86 4.34 8.84 1.13
C PRO A 86 4.88 7.42 1.37
N ASN A 87 6.06 7.12 0.82
CA ASN A 87 6.75 5.84 0.99
C ASN A 87 7.20 5.63 2.45
N LEU A 88 6.33 5.07 3.25
CA LEU A 88 6.53 4.68 4.66
C LEU A 88 6.34 3.17 4.80
N LEU A 89 6.69 2.60 5.96
CA LEU A 89 6.48 1.16 6.23
C LEU A 89 4.99 0.76 6.15
N GLN A 90 4.08 1.69 6.42
CA GLN A 90 2.63 1.45 6.33
C GLN A 90 2.16 1.27 4.88
N TYR A 91 2.83 1.92 3.91
CA TYR A 91 2.38 1.90 2.52
C TYR A 91 2.31 0.48 1.92
N PRO A 92 3.38 -0.34 1.95
CA PRO A 92 3.30 -1.70 1.44
C PRO A 92 2.31 -2.58 2.22
N ILE A 93 2.13 -2.36 3.53
CA ILE A 93 1.13 -3.07 4.33
C ILE A 93 -0.27 -2.75 3.82
N CYS A 94 -0.57 -1.47 3.58
CA CYS A 94 -1.86 -1.07 3.02
C CYS A 94 -2.08 -1.65 1.62
N LEU A 95 -1.07 -1.55 0.75
CA LEU A 95 -1.14 -2.04 -0.63
C LEU A 95 -1.52 -3.52 -0.68
N PHE A 96 -0.74 -4.37 -0.03
CA PHE A 96 -0.97 -5.81 -0.04
C PHE A 96 -2.14 -6.25 0.83
N GLY A 97 -2.42 -5.55 1.94
CA GLY A 97 -3.59 -5.84 2.78
C GLY A 97 -4.92 -5.56 2.06
N ILE A 98 -4.99 -4.48 1.28
CA ILE A 98 -6.16 -4.15 0.44
C ILE A 98 -6.38 -5.26 -0.60
N MET A 99 -5.34 -5.67 -1.32
CA MET A 99 -5.43 -6.73 -2.32
C MET A 99 -5.76 -8.08 -1.69
N LYS A 100 -5.17 -8.42 -0.53
CA LYS A 100 -5.46 -9.65 0.22
C LYS A 100 -6.89 -9.68 0.75
N ALA A 101 -7.48 -8.52 1.05
CA ALA A 101 -8.88 -8.40 1.43
C ALA A 101 -9.86 -8.56 0.24
N GLY A 102 -9.37 -8.67 -1.00
CA GLY A 102 -10.19 -8.73 -2.21
C GLY A 102 -10.66 -7.35 -2.69
N LEU A 103 -10.00 -6.28 -2.25
CA LEU A 103 -10.34 -4.89 -2.54
C LEU A 103 -9.39 -4.29 -3.59
N ILE A 104 -9.77 -3.15 -4.16
CA ILE A 104 -9.01 -2.45 -5.21
C ILE A 104 -8.25 -1.27 -4.61
N VAL A 105 -6.94 -1.23 -4.85
CA VAL A 105 -6.08 -0.12 -4.42
C VAL A 105 -6.24 1.08 -5.33
N VAL A 106 -6.46 2.27 -4.75
CA VAL A 106 -6.41 3.56 -5.43
C VAL A 106 -5.30 4.39 -4.83
N ASN A 107 -4.18 4.52 -5.52
CA ASN A 107 -3.07 5.33 -5.06
C ASN A 107 -3.37 6.83 -5.24
N VAL A 108 -3.21 7.60 -4.17
CA VAL A 108 -3.46 9.05 -4.14
C VAL A 108 -2.17 9.79 -3.85
N ASN A 109 -1.86 10.80 -4.67
CA ASN A 109 -0.71 11.66 -4.41
C ASN A 109 -0.93 12.45 -3.11
N PRO A 110 -0.04 12.31 -2.09
CA PRO A 110 -0.18 13.00 -0.81
C PRO A 110 -0.08 14.54 -0.92
N LEU A 111 0.41 15.06 -2.04
CA LEU A 111 0.53 16.51 -2.29
C LEU A 111 -0.68 17.09 -3.01
N TYR A 112 -1.72 16.32 -3.28
CA TYR A 112 -2.93 16.83 -3.92
C TYR A 112 -3.61 17.91 -3.09
N THR A 113 -4.12 18.92 -3.80
CA THR A 113 -5.06 19.89 -3.24
C THR A 113 -6.40 19.22 -2.91
N ALA A 114 -7.23 19.86 -2.10
CA ALA A 114 -8.57 19.35 -1.79
C ALA A 114 -9.43 19.09 -3.04
N ARG A 115 -9.30 19.96 -4.08
CA ARG A 115 -10.01 19.80 -5.35
C ARG A 115 -9.56 18.53 -6.11
N GLU A 116 -8.25 18.32 -6.24
CA GLU A 116 -7.69 17.15 -6.94
C GLU A 116 -8.05 15.85 -6.19
N LEU A 117 -7.90 15.84 -4.86
CA LEU A 117 -8.29 14.71 -4.02
C LEU A 117 -9.78 14.40 -4.19
N GLY A 118 -10.65 15.42 -4.12
CA GLY A 118 -12.10 15.27 -4.28
C GLY A 118 -12.47 14.72 -5.65
N GLY A 119 -11.80 15.18 -6.71
CA GLY A 119 -11.96 14.65 -8.07
C GLY A 119 -11.61 13.16 -8.15
N GLN A 120 -10.44 12.76 -7.65
CA GLN A 120 -9.99 11.37 -7.69
C GLN A 120 -10.87 10.44 -6.86
N LEU A 121 -11.29 10.87 -5.65
CA LEU A 121 -12.18 10.06 -4.81
C LEU A 121 -13.55 9.84 -5.44
N LYS A 122 -14.11 10.86 -6.10
CA LYS A 122 -15.39 10.75 -6.83
C LYS A 122 -15.26 9.85 -8.05
N ASP A 123 -14.21 10.03 -8.83
CA ASP A 123 -13.96 9.27 -10.06
C ASP A 123 -13.74 7.79 -9.75
N SER A 124 -12.93 7.47 -8.75
CA SER A 124 -12.69 6.10 -8.32
C SER A 124 -13.85 5.47 -7.56
N GLY A 125 -14.72 6.27 -6.94
CA GLY A 125 -15.76 5.79 -6.03
C GLY A 125 -15.20 5.08 -4.79
N ALA A 126 -14.04 5.51 -4.28
CA ALA A 126 -13.41 4.90 -3.12
C ALA A 126 -14.27 5.05 -1.86
N LYS A 127 -14.65 3.93 -1.23
CA LYS A 127 -15.42 3.90 0.02
C LYS A 127 -14.55 4.07 1.26
N VAL A 128 -13.28 3.66 1.19
CA VAL A 128 -12.33 3.75 2.30
C VAL A 128 -11.17 4.65 1.89
N LEU A 129 -10.73 5.51 2.82
CA LEU A 129 -9.53 6.33 2.67
C LEU A 129 -8.56 6.01 3.79
N VAL A 130 -7.36 5.55 3.44
CA VAL A 130 -6.22 5.44 4.36
C VAL A 130 -5.32 6.65 4.15
N ILE A 131 -5.13 7.45 5.18
CA ILE A 131 -4.44 8.74 5.07
C ILE A 131 -3.48 8.99 6.22
N ILE A 132 -2.33 9.60 5.93
CA ILE A 132 -1.44 10.14 6.96
C ILE A 132 -2.09 11.37 7.59
N GLU A 133 -2.07 11.45 8.93
CA GLU A 133 -2.67 12.56 9.71
C GLU A 133 -2.28 13.95 9.20
N ASN A 134 -1.04 14.11 8.72
CA ASN A 134 -0.54 15.37 8.18
C ASN A 134 -1.34 15.91 6.98
N PHE A 135 -2.04 15.03 6.25
CA PHE A 135 -2.86 15.41 5.10
C PHE A 135 -4.37 15.38 5.40
N ALA A 136 -4.76 15.00 6.62
CA ALA A 136 -6.18 14.89 7.00
C ALA A 136 -6.97 16.19 6.81
N LYS A 137 -6.35 17.36 7.07
CA LYS A 137 -6.96 18.67 6.81
C LYS A 137 -7.31 18.92 5.34
N THR A 138 -6.62 18.27 4.41
CA THR A 138 -6.95 18.36 2.98
C THR A 138 -8.24 17.60 2.69
N PHE A 139 -8.41 16.42 3.28
CA PHE A 139 -9.63 15.62 3.15
C PHE A 139 -10.82 16.25 3.90
N GLU A 140 -10.61 16.81 5.10
CA GLU A 140 -11.65 17.48 5.89
C GLU A 140 -12.44 18.51 5.09
N LYS A 141 -11.76 19.26 4.20
CA LYS A 141 -12.38 20.28 3.34
C LYS A 141 -13.40 19.73 2.34
N ILE A 142 -13.32 18.46 2.00
CA ILE A 142 -14.12 17.82 0.96
C ILE A 142 -14.90 16.60 1.48
N GLN A 143 -14.78 16.29 2.76
CA GLN A 143 -15.36 15.07 3.36
C GLN A 143 -16.86 14.94 3.09
N LYS A 144 -17.62 16.05 3.21
CA LYS A 144 -19.07 16.06 3.03
C LYS A 144 -19.52 15.73 1.61
N ASP A 145 -18.67 16.01 0.63
CA ASP A 145 -18.95 15.81 -0.80
C ASP A 145 -18.23 14.57 -1.35
N SER A 146 -17.58 13.79 -0.49
CA SER A 146 -16.80 12.59 -0.85
C SER A 146 -17.67 11.32 -0.74
N PRO A 147 -17.44 10.30 -1.58
CA PRO A 147 -18.04 8.98 -1.45
C PRO A 147 -17.46 8.15 -0.30
N VAL A 148 -16.44 8.65 0.39
CA VAL A 148 -15.73 7.92 1.45
C VAL A 148 -16.62 7.72 2.68
N GLU A 149 -16.83 6.47 3.05
CA GLU A 149 -17.61 6.04 4.21
C GLU A 149 -16.70 5.81 5.45
N HIS A 150 -15.47 5.33 5.22
CA HIS A 150 -14.52 5.01 6.29
C HIS A 150 -13.20 5.75 6.08
N VAL A 151 -12.68 6.37 7.15
CA VAL A 151 -11.37 7.03 7.16
C VAL A 151 -10.47 6.36 8.18
N ILE A 152 -9.33 5.87 7.73
CA ILE A 152 -8.30 5.26 8.55
C ILE A 152 -7.10 6.20 8.56
N THR A 153 -6.74 6.70 9.73
CA THR A 153 -5.59 7.60 9.89
C THR A 153 -4.40 6.85 10.46
N THR A 154 -3.19 7.20 10.01
CA THR A 154 -1.93 6.73 10.59
C THR A 154 -0.95 7.90 10.69
N GLN A 155 0.02 7.79 11.58
CA GLN A 155 1.08 8.78 11.76
C GLN A 155 2.40 8.25 11.22
N VAL A 156 3.30 9.14 10.83
CA VAL A 156 4.60 8.78 10.22
C VAL A 156 5.40 7.80 11.09
N GLY A 157 5.33 7.95 12.42
CA GLY A 157 6.09 7.16 13.37
C GLY A 157 5.41 5.89 13.89
N ASP A 158 4.19 5.53 13.45
CA ASP A 158 3.39 4.48 14.10
C ASP A 158 4.07 3.10 14.11
N LEU A 159 4.87 2.78 13.11
CA LEU A 159 5.62 1.53 13.04
C LEU A 159 7.04 1.61 13.60
N LEU A 160 7.44 2.74 14.18
CA LEU A 160 8.73 2.88 14.84
C LEU A 160 8.69 2.33 16.27
N SER A 161 9.86 2.10 16.90
CA SER A 161 9.97 1.76 18.32
C SER A 161 9.37 2.86 19.21
N ALA A 162 8.83 2.50 20.37
CA ALA A 162 8.05 3.39 21.22
C ALA A 162 8.67 4.78 21.47
N PRO A 163 9.95 4.95 21.89
CA PRO A 163 10.51 6.28 22.13
C PRO A 163 10.62 7.09 20.83
N LYS A 164 11.04 6.46 19.73
CA LYS A 164 11.19 7.12 18.42
C LYS A 164 9.84 7.46 17.83
N ARG A 165 8.83 6.61 17.98
CA ARG A 165 7.44 6.87 17.57
C ARG A 165 6.91 8.13 18.21
N LEU A 166 7.03 8.26 19.53
CA LEU A 166 6.54 9.42 20.27
C LEU A 166 7.24 10.70 19.81
N LEU A 167 8.57 10.65 19.67
CA LEU A 167 9.35 11.80 19.21
C LEU A 167 8.95 12.24 17.79
N VAL A 168 8.93 11.31 16.84
CA VAL A 168 8.62 11.60 15.44
C VAL A 168 7.19 12.12 15.29
N ASN A 169 6.21 11.47 15.93
CA ASN A 169 4.82 11.89 15.85
C ASN A 169 4.59 13.25 16.52
N PHE A 170 5.30 13.54 17.62
CA PHE A 170 5.25 14.86 18.27
C PHE A 170 5.87 15.96 17.37
N MET A 171 7.04 15.71 16.77
CA MET A 171 7.72 16.69 15.90
C MET A 171 6.94 16.99 14.61
N LEU A 172 6.21 16.01 14.07
CA LEU A 172 5.48 16.14 12.83
C LEU A 172 3.99 16.52 13.03
N LYS A 173 3.54 16.63 14.27
CA LYS A 173 2.20 17.09 14.59
C LYS A 173 2.05 18.57 14.20
N LYS A 174 1.16 18.84 13.22
CA LYS A 174 0.86 20.20 12.73
C LYS A 174 -0.58 20.56 13.02
#